data_dd2d393ff74ea498835e73bb20607dab
#
_entry.id   dd2d393ff74ea498835e73bb20607dab
#
_cell.length_a   1.000
_cell.length_b   1.000
_cell.length_c   1.000
_cell.angle_alpha   90.00
_cell.angle_beta   90.00
_cell.angle_gamma   90.00
#
_symmetry.space_group_name_H-M   'P 1'
#
loop_
_entity.id
_entity.type
_entity.pdbx_description
1 polymer ?
#
loop_
_entity_poly.entity_id
_entity_poly.type
_entity_poly.pdbx_seq_one_letter_code
_entity_poly.pdbx_strand_id
1 'polypeptide(L)'
;MVKSYLKFWKQIYNYYIKFSEHLLLKSSGYQGLIYKIAVQNLEAYLQHTNRRTHIFIGFNALNAAEALIVQELLQQSRAQIFWDADSTFLDSAYHDAGLFMRRYKQQWPYYKSKIFQGVTSYYA
;
A
#
# COMPACT_ATOMS: atom_id res chain seq x y z
N MET A 1 -0.56 41.98 -5.71
CA MET A 1 -0.20 40.64 -6.23
C MET A 1 0.02 39.60 -5.13
N VAL A 2 0.85 39.83 -4.10
CA VAL A 2 1.15 38.87 -3.02
C VAL A 2 -0.09 38.46 -2.21
N LYS A 3 -1.00 39.39 -1.86
CA LYS A 3 -2.22 39.08 -1.09
C LYS A 3 -3.19 38.12 -1.82
N SER A 4 -3.29 38.24 -3.15
CA SER A 4 -4.12 37.35 -3.97
C SER A 4 -3.56 35.95 -4.05
N TYR A 5 -2.23 35.82 -4.15
CA TYR A 5 -1.50 34.56 -4.14
C TYR A 5 -1.68 33.81 -2.81
N LEU A 6 -1.48 34.50 -1.68
CA LEU A 6 -1.68 33.91 -0.36
C LEU A 6 -3.14 33.48 -0.11
N LYS A 7 -4.11 34.24 -0.63
CA LYS A 7 -5.53 33.88 -0.56
C LYS A 7 -5.81 32.57 -1.32
N PHE A 8 -5.24 32.40 -2.51
CA PHE A 8 -5.35 31.17 -3.27
C PHE A 8 -4.80 29.97 -2.49
N TRP A 9 -3.58 30.08 -1.96
CA TRP A 9 -2.97 28.98 -1.19
C TRP A 9 -3.76 28.59 0.05
N LYS A 10 -4.33 29.53 0.77
CA LYS A 10 -5.22 29.26 1.90
C LYS A 10 -6.51 28.55 1.52
N GLN A 11 -6.94 28.67 0.26
CA GLN A 11 -8.16 28.06 -0.23
C GLN A 11 -7.94 26.70 -0.92
N ILE A 12 -6.70 26.33 -1.20
CA ILE A 12 -6.39 25.09 -1.96
C ILE A 12 -6.96 23.84 -1.29
N TYR A 13 -6.94 23.80 0.03
CA TYR A 13 -7.54 22.71 0.80
C TYR A 13 -9.06 22.63 0.59
N ASN A 14 -9.75 23.75 0.58
CA ASN A 14 -11.20 23.79 0.34
C ASN A 14 -11.55 23.37 -1.08
N TYR A 15 -10.73 23.73 -2.08
CA TYR A 15 -10.90 23.23 -3.45
C TYR A 15 -10.71 21.73 -3.53
N TYR A 16 -9.68 21.20 -2.88
CA TYR A 16 -9.43 19.77 -2.80
C TYR A 16 -10.63 19.01 -2.21
N ILE A 17 -11.17 19.47 -1.09
CA ILE A 17 -12.33 18.83 -0.45
C ILE A 17 -13.53 18.83 -1.38
N LYS A 18 -13.93 19.98 -1.90
CA LYS A 18 -15.09 20.11 -2.80
C LYS A 18 -14.91 19.29 -4.09
N PHE A 19 -13.71 19.26 -4.65
CA PHE A 19 -13.40 18.47 -5.82
C PHE A 19 -13.53 16.98 -5.54
N SER A 20 -12.98 16.53 -4.42
CA SER A 20 -13.06 15.12 -4.01
C SER A 20 -14.51 14.69 -3.75
N GLU A 21 -15.30 15.49 -3.04
CA GLU A 21 -16.72 15.26 -2.81
C GLU A 21 -17.52 15.16 -4.13
N HIS A 22 -17.26 16.08 -5.05
CA HIS A 22 -17.91 16.06 -6.35
C HIS A 22 -17.60 14.81 -7.17
N LEU A 23 -16.34 14.34 -7.13
CA LEU A 23 -15.95 13.10 -7.80
C LEU A 23 -16.64 11.88 -7.17
N LEU A 24 -16.69 11.82 -5.85
CA LEU A 24 -17.31 10.71 -5.11
C LEU A 24 -18.82 10.63 -5.39
N LEU A 25 -19.51 11.75 -5.45
CA LEU A 25 -20.94 11.81 -5.85
C LEU A 25 -21.18 11.24 -7.25
N LYS A 26 -20.18 11.32 -8.14
CA LYS A 26 -20.23 10.75 -9.50
C LYS A 26 -19.66 9.33 -9.58
N SER A 27 -19.39 8.68 -8.45
CA SER A 27 -18.71 7.37 -8.39
C SER A 27 -17.42 7.34 -9.21
N SER A 28 -16.67 8.45 -9.18
CA SER A 28 -15.43 8.66 -9.93
C SER A 28 -14.31 9.11 -8.99
N GLY A 29 -13.08 8.90 -9.40
CA GLY A 29 -11.92 9.35 -8.62
C GLY A 29 -10.63 9.25 -9.40
N TYR A 30 -9.69 10.13 -9.08
CA TYR A 30 -8.30 9.95 -9.49
C TYR A 30 -7.63 8.89 -8.58
N GLN A 31 -6.53 8.31 -9.03
CA GLN A 31 -5.87 7.18 -8.37
C GLN A 31 -5.64 7.40 -6.87
N GLY A 32 -5.10 8.56 -6.47
CA GLY A 32 -4.85 8.85 -5.06
C GLY A 32 -6.11 8.94 -4.20
N LEU A 33 -7.23 9.44 -4.76
CA LEU A 33 -8.52 9.45 -4.07
C LEU A 33 -9.06 8.03 -3.90
N ILE A 34 -8.96 7.21 -4.95
CA ILE A 34 -9.40 5.81 -4.92
C ILE A 34 -8.62 5.04 -3.85
N TYR A 35 -7.30 5.16 -3.79
CA TYR A 35 -6.48 4.54 -2.75
C TYR A 35 -6.85 5.01 -1.34
N LYS A 36 -7.06 6.31 -1.17
CA LYS A 36 -7.49 6.86 0.12
C LYS A 36 -8.81 6.24 0.58
N ILE A 37 -9.80 6.19 -0.29
CA ILE A 37 -11.11 5.62 0.02
C ILE A 37 -11.01 4.11 0.26
N ALA A 38 -10.20 3.39 -0.50
CA ALA A 38 -9.96 1.96 -0.27
C ALA A 38 -9.38 1.69 1.12
N VAL A 39 -8.39 2.46 1.56
CA VAL A 39 -7.84 2.36 2.92
C VAL A 39 -8.88 2.68 3.98
N GLN A 40 -9.66 3.75 3.80
CA GLN A 40 -10.70 4.15 4.75
C GLN A 40 -11.81 3.11 4.92
N ASN A 41 -12.13 2.36 3.87
CA ASN A 41 -13.16 1.33 3.87
C ASN A 41 -12.63 -0.09 4.09
N LEU A 42 -11.34 -0.24 4.35
CA LEU A 42 -10.70 -1.56 4.44
C LEU A 42 -11.29 -2.40 5.57
N GLU A 43 -11.55 -1.81 6.73
CA GLU A 43 -12.17 -2.51 7.86
C GLU A 43 -13.56 -3.03 7.50
N ALA A 44 -14.41 -2.19 6.92
CA ALA A 44 -15.73 -2.59 6.45
C ALA A 44 -15.64 -3.71 5.40
N TYR A 45 -14.70 -3.61 4.47
CA TYR A 45 -14.42 -4.67 3.49
C TYR A 45 -14.08 -5.99 4.17
N LEU A 46 -13.20 -5.98 5.16
CA LEU A 46 -12.79 -7.18 5.91
C LEU A 46 -13.94 -7.82 6.68
N GLN A 47 -14.85 -7.02 7.23
CA GLN A 47 -16.03 -7.50 7.93
C GLN A 47 -17.06 -8.16 7.00
N HIS A 48 -17.29 -7.58 5.81
CA HIS A 48 -18.33 -8.03 4.88
C HIS A 48 -17.87 -9.11 3.90
N THR A 49 -16.56 -9.21 3.62
CA THR A 49 -16.03 -10.15 2.63
C THR A 49 -15.65 -11.47 3.29
N ASN A 50 -16.64 -12.28 3.62
CA ASN A 50 -16.41 -13.58 4.27
C ASN A 50 -15.53 -14.50 3.40
N ARG A 51 -14.37 -14.90 3.94
CA ARG A 51 -13.52 -16.02 3.52
C ARG A 51 -12.79 -15.91 2.17
N ARG A 52 -12.71 -14.74 1.55
CA ARG A 52 -11.84 -14.57 0.38
C ARG A 52 -10.38 -14.47 0.82
N THR A 53 -9.53 -15.33 0.27
CA THR A 53 -8.08 -15.20 0.42
C THR A 53 -7.54 -14.40 -0.76
N HIS A 54 -6.75 -13.38 -0.46
CA HIS A 54 -6.08 -12.55 -1.45
C HIS A 54 -4.67 -13.11 -1.68
N ILE A 55 -4.25 -13.19 -2.93
CA ILE A 55 -2.92 -13.65 -3.29
C ILE A 55 -2.21 -12.51 -4.01
N PHE A 56 -1.11 -12.04 -3.42
CA PHE A 56 -0.26 -11.01 -3.97
C PHE A 56 1.02 -11.64 -4.53
N ILE A 57 1.33 -11.40 -5.80
CA ILE A 57 2.47 -12.02 -6.48
C ILE A 57 3.26 -10.96 -7.24
N GLY A 58 4.59 -11.02 -7.16
CA GLY A 58 5.51 -10.26 -8.00
C GLY A 58 5.58 -8.75 -7.70
N PHE A 59 5.17 -8.33 -6.51
CA PHE A 59 5.33 -6.94 -6.09
C PHE A 59 6.76 -6.67 -5.64
N ASN A 60 7.25 -5.46 -5.93
CA ASN A 60 8.52 -4.97 -5.40
C ASN A 60 8.29 -3.69 -4.58
N ALA A 61 8.02 -2.56 -5.25
CA ALA A 61 7.72 -1.31 -4.60
C ALA A 61 6.21 -1.12 -4.48
N LEU A 62 5.74 -0.85 -3.26
CA LEU A 62 4.34 -0.53 -2.98
C LEU A 62 4.24 0.93 -2.55
N ASN A 63 3.20 1.62 -2.98
CA ASN A 63 2.89 2.92 -2.39
C ASN A 63 2.33 2.75 -0.97
N ALA A 64 2.19 3.85 -0.23
CA ALA A 64 1.78 3.80 1.17
C ALA A 64 0.39 3.15 1.37
N ALA A 65 -0.56 3.41 0.48
CA ALA A 65 -1.90 2.84 0.57
C ALA A 65 -1.89 1.34 0.25
N GLU A 66 -1.17 0.93 -0.79
CA GLU A 66 -0.98 -0.48 -1.14
C GLU A 66 -0.33 -1.25 0.01
N ALA A 67 0.74 -0.69 0.59
CA ALA A 67 1.43 -1.30 1.73
C ALA A 67 0.50 -1.47 2.95
N LEU A 68 -0.35 -0.48 3.25
CA LEU A 68 -1.33 -0.57 4.32
C LEU A 68 -2.37 -1.67 4.05
N ILE A 69 -2.95 -1.71 2.85
CA ILE A 69 -3.95 -2.70 2.48
C ILE A 69 -3.37 -4.12 2.56
N VAL A 70 -2.18 -4.33 1.99
CA VAL A 70 -1.52 -5.64 2.00
C VAL A 70 -1.19 -6.07 3.42
N GLN A 71 -0.62 -5.18 4.25
CA GLN A 71 -0.32 -5.50 5.65
C GLN A 71 -1.55 -5.90 6.44
N GLU A 72 -2.64 -5.14 6.34
CA GLU A 72 -3.85 -5.43 7.08
C GLU A 72 -4.44 -6.78 6.69
N LEU A 73 -4.51 -7.07 5.39
CA LEU A 73 -4.97 -8.36 4.88
C LEU A 73 -4.09 -9.53 5.35
N LEU A 74 -2.77 -9.34 5.41
CA LEU A 74 -1.82 -10.33 5.91
C LEU A 74 -1.98 -10.57 7.42
N GLN A 75 -2.15 -9.51 8.21
CA GLN A 75 -2.34 -9.60 9.66
C GLN A 75 -3.64 -10.33 10.02
N GLN A 76 -4.69 -10.10 9.28
CA GLN A 76 -5.99 -10.76 9.45
C GLN A 76 -6.02 -12.20 8.87
N SER A 77 -4.89 -12.72 8.43
CA SER A 77 -4.79 -14.03 7.75
C SER A 77 -5.72 -14.15 6.52
N ARG A 78 -5.97 -13.02 5.86
CA ARG A 78 -6.81 -12.90 4.67
C ARG A 78 -6.02 -12.80 3.38
N ALA A 79 -4.69 -12.84 3.48
CA ALA A 79 -3.83 -12.79 2.31
C ALA A 79 -2.59 -13.68 2.44
N GLN A 80 -2.03 -14.00 1.29
CA GLN A 80 -0.69 -14.55 1.11
C GLN A 80 0.07 -13.64 0.15
N ILE A 81 1.37 -13.49 0.38
CA ILE A 81 2.23 -12.69 -0.48
C ILE A 81 3.44 -13.49 -0.92
N PHE A 82 3.70 -13.46 -2.22
CA PHE A 82 4.83 -14.10 -2.86
C PHE A 82 5.67 -13.02 -3.55
N TRP A 83 6.87 -12.84 -3.04
CA TRP A 83 7.80 -11.87 -3.57
C TRP A 83 8.64 -12.50 -4.67
N ASP A 84 8.86 -11.77 -5.74
CA ASP A 84 9.83 -12.14 -6.77
C ASP A 84 11.15 -11.42 -6.47
N ALA A 85 12.05 -12.12 -5.78
CA ALA A 85 13.37 -11.58 -5.46
C ALA A 85 14.39 -12.67 -5.27
N ASP A 86 15.57 -12.42 -5.82
CA ASP A 86 16.75 -13.25 -5.64
C ASP A 86 17.37 -13.02 -4.25
N SER A 87 17.73 -14.11 -3.57
CA SER A 87 18.40 -14.07 -2.26
C SER A 87 19.69 -13.27 -2.28
N THR A 88 20.45 -13.30 -3.36
CA THR A 88 21.68 -12.53 -3.54
C THR A 88 21.45 -11.03 -3.34
N PHE A 89 20.32 -10.50 -3.84
CA PHE A 89 19.96 -9.09 -3.69
C PHE A 89 19.32 -8.77 -2.34
N LEU A 90 18.65 -9.75 -1.73
CA LEU A 90 18.06 -9.59 -0.40
C LEU A 90 19.10 -9.57 0.70
N ASP A 91 20.12 -10.40 0.59
CA ASP A 91 21.18 -10.54 1.60
C ASP A 91 22.21 -9.41 1.50
N SER A 92 22.30 -8.75 0.35
CA SER A 92 23.17 -7.58 0.16
C SER A 92 22.54 -6.32 0.74
N ALA A 93 23.12 -5.77 1.79
CA ALA A 93 22.64 -4.50 2.40
C ALA A 93 22.74 -3.30 1.45
N TYR A 94 23.57 -3.39 0.43
CA TYR A 94 23.90 -2.27 -0.48
C TYR A 94 23.19 -2.35 -1.83
N HIS A 95 22.54 -3.46 -2.14
CA HIS A 95 21.91 -3.62 -3.44
C HIS A 95 20.46 -3.10 -3.44
N ASP A 96 20.17 -2.13 -4.30
CA ASP A 96 18.86 -1.46 -4.35
C ASP A 96 17.69 -2.39 -4.75
N ALA A 97 17.94 -3.44 -5.53
CA ALA A 97 16.90 -4.40 -5.93
C ALA A 97 16.19 -5.05 -4.74
N GLY A 98 16.89 -5.28 -3.62
CA GLY A 98 16.30 -5.83 -2.39
C GLY A 98 15.80 -4.79 -1.39
N LEU A 99 15.92 -3.49 -1.67
CA LEU A 99 15.68 -2.40 -0.72
C LEU A 99 14.27 -2.44 -0.11
N PHE A 100 13.25 -2.51 -0.94
CA PHE A 100 11.85 -2.48 -0.47
C PHE A 100 11.51 -3.71 0.35
N MET A 101 11.93 -4.89 -0.06
CA MET A 101 11.68 -6.12 0.67
C MET A 101 12.40 -6.19 2.01
N ARG A 102 13.67 -5.75 2.08
CA ARG A 102 14.38 -5.61 3.36
C ARG A 102 13.63 -4.66 4.30
N ARG A 103 13.11 -3.54 3.75
CA ARG A 103 12.30 -2.58 4.52
C ARG A 103 11.00 -3.22 5.02
N TYR A 104 10.25 -3.92 4.17
CA TYR A 104 9.00 -4.57 4.58
C TYR A 104 9.26 -5.64 5.64
N LYS A 105 10.29 -6.46 5.48
CA LYS A 105 10.71 -7.47 6.45
C LYS A 105 11.00 -6.87 7.84
N GLN A 106 11.59 -5.69 7.88
CA GLN A 106 11.92 -5.01 9.13
C GLN A 106 10.72 -4.27 9.74
N GLN A 107 9.89 -3.65 8.93
CA GLN A 107 8.85 -2.72 9.37
C GLN A 107 7.49 -3.38 9.58
N TRP A 108 7.14 -4.40 8.79
CA TRP A 108 5.82 -4.98 8.85
C TRP A 108 5.63 -5.89 10.07
N PRO A 109 4.59 -5.65 10.91
CA PRO A 109 4.29 -6.49 12.06
C PRO A 109 4.07 -7.95 11.68
N TYR A 110 3.54 -8.22 10.51
CA TYR A 110 3.35 -9.56 9.96
C TYR A 110 4.63 -10.41 9.98
N TYR A 111 5.78 -9.81 9.64
CA TYR A 111 7.06 -10.52 9.63
C TYR A 111 7.74 -10.58 10.99
N LYS A 112 7.34 -9.74 11.96
CA LYS A 112 7.87 -9.80 13.32
C LYS A 112 7.37 -11.02 14.09
N SER A 113 6.19 -11.52 13.73
CA SER A 113 5.55 -12.68 14.37
C SER A 113 5.83 -14.02 13.67
N LYS A 114 6.43 -14.01 12.48
CA LYS A 114 6.69 -15.20 11.68
C LYS A 114 8.16 -15.30 11.31
N ILE A 115 8.69 -16.52 11.38
CA ILE A 115 10.01 -16.82 10.79
C ILE A 115 9.85 -16.62 9.28
N PHE A 116 10.59 -15.68 8.73
CA PHE A 116 10.65 -15.46 7.29
C PHE A 116 11.25 -16.71 6.64
N GLN A 117 10.41 -17.53 6.06
CA GLN A 117 10.88 -18.61 5.19
C GLN A 117 11.38 -17.96 3.91
N GLY A 118 12.65 -18.19 3.61
CA GLY A 118 13.32 -17.52 2.50
C GLY A 118 12.56 -17.64 1.20
N VAL A 119 12.62 -16.57 0.43
CA VAL A 119 12.10 -16.55 -0.94
C VAL A 119 12.97 -17.50 -1.76
N THR A 120 12.40 -18.60 -2.20
CA THR A 120 13.04 -19.46 -3.18
C THR A 120 12.96 -18.76 -4.53
N SER A 121 14.10 -18.42 -5.10
CA SER A 121 14.16 -17.97 -6.49
C SER A 121 13.72 -19.14 -7.39
N TYR A 122 12.73 -18.92 -8.23
CA TYR A 122 12.29 -19.93 -9.20
C TYR A 122 13.12 -19.90 -10.50
N TYR A 123 14.15 -19.08 -10.56
CA TYR A 123 15.08 -18.96 -11.67
C TYR A 123 16.49 -19.39 -11.18
N ALA A 124 16.73 -20.68 -11.20
CA ALA A 124 18.06 -21.26 -11.18
C ALA A 124 18.40 -21.71 -12.61
#